data_9bcee313860588557b354962d5905740
#
_entry.id   9bcee313860588557b354962d5905740
#
_cell.length_a   1.000
_cell.length_b   1.000
_cell.length_c   1.000
_cell.angle_alpha   90.00
_cell.angle_beta   90.00
_cell.angle_gamma   90.00
#
_symmetry.space_group_name_H-M   'P 1'
#
loop_
_entity.id
_entity.type
_entity.pdbx_description
1 polymer ?
#
loop_
_entity_poly.entity_id
_entity_poly.type
_entity_poly.pdbx_seq_one_letter_code
_entity_poly.pdbx_strand_id
1 'polypeptide(L)'
;PPPPPSTCRRQRQMCIRDSSNVTTGSVYQAVILKERRGDYLGDTVQVIPHITNEIKARVRRLGDRDDVDVVITEVGGTVGDIESLPFLEAIRQFRQDVGWKNTVLIHLTLVPYIAAAGELKTKPTQHSVRELMEIGLQPDILVCRTEWPLPEEVRRKVGRFCNVDIRDVIESRDMDTIYEVPLRFREQRLDDRIIDHLALSTPDPDLSAWETMVERIKHPGSGEVRVGVVGKYTSLVDSYKSIQEALIHGGIANDVAVRIDWLSSEAIDSQGTSTLEPYDAVLIPGGFGQRGVEGMVDTVRYLREQGVPFLGICLGLQCAIIELSRNVCGLEGADSSEFEPDTPHPVISLLDSQMKVTMKGGTMRLGAY
;
A
#
# COMPACT_ATOMS: atom_id res chain seq x y z
N PRO A 1 -13.10 -2.85 24.41
CA PRO A 1 -13.65 -1.66 23.76
C PRO A 1 -14.99 -2.01 23.11
N PRO A 2 -16.00 -1.10 23.12
CA PRO A 2 -17.27 -1.36 22.48
C PRO A 2 -17.07 -1.66 20.99
N PRO A 3 -17.85 -2.56 20.38
CA PRO A 3 -17.73 -2.82 18.96
C PRO A 3 -18.01 -1.53 18.18
N PRO A 4 -17.24 -1.23 17.13
CA PRO A 4 -17.45 -0.04 16.33
C PRO A 4 -18.84 -0.06 15.68
N PRO A 5 -19.44 1.11 15.40
CA PRO A 5 -20.72 1.23 14.71
C PRO A 5 -20.78 0.39 13.42
N SER A 6 -21.97 -0.08 13.06
CA SER A 6 -22.17 -0.95 11.90
C SER A 6 -21.63 -0.41 10.58
N THR A 7 -21.58 0.92 10.41
CA THR A 7 -20.97 1.61 9.28
C THR A 7 -19.45 1.44 9.21
N CYS A 8 -18.74 1.47 10.34
CA CYS A 8 -17.31 1.16 10.41
C CYS A 8 -16.99 -0.31 10.10
N ARG A 9 -17.93 -1.24 10.34
CA ARG A 9 -17.72 -2.65 9.98
C ARG A 9 -17.66 -2.86 8.48
N ARG A 10 -18.47 -2.14 7.69
CA ARG A 10 -18.46 -2.25 6.22
C ARG A 10 -17.17 -1.71 5.61
N GLN A 11 -16.62 -0.61 6.12
CA GLN A 11 -15.32 -0.09 5.67
C GLN A 11 -14.13 -0.97 6.09
N ARG A 12 -14.19 -1.61 7.28
CA ARG A 12 -13.20 -2.61 7.70
C ARG A 12 -13.25 -3.91 6.90
N GLN A 13 -14.31 -4.13 6.14
CA GLN A 13 -14.48 -5.26 5.24
C GLN A 13 -13.92 -5.02 3.83
N MET A 14 -13.20 -3.94 3.56
CA MET A 14 -12.16 -3.95 2.55
C MET A 14 -11.10 -4.97 3.00
N CYS A 15 -11.50 -6.25 2.93
CA CYS A 15 -10.64 -7.36 3.33
C CYS A 15 -9.54 -7.46 2.28
N ILE A 16 -8.38 -6.90 2.57
CA ILE A 16 -7.15 -7.29 1.91
C ILE A 16 -6.93 -8.76 2.29
N ARG A 17 -7.34 -9.64 1.40
CA ARG A 17 -7.04 -11.07 1.46
C ARG A 17 -5.99 -11.33 0.40
N ASP A 18 -5.24 -12.44 0.52
CA ASP A 18 -4.32 -12.88 -0.53
C ASP A 18 -5.00 -12.98 -1.90
N SER A 19 -6.33 -13.28 -1.88
CA SER A 19 -7.17 -13.30 -3.08
C SER A 19 -7.48 -11.92 -3.68
N SER A 20 -7.19 -10.82 -2.97
CA SER A 20 -7.43 -9.45 -3.44
C SER A 20 -6.21 -8.84 -4.14
N ASN A 21 -5.07 -9.54 -4.13
CA ASN A 21 -3.87 -9.13 -4.84
C ASN A 21 -3.59 -10.11 -5.99
N VAL A 22 -3.37 -9.58 -7.19
CA VAL A 22 -3.14 -10.37 -8.39
C VAL A 22 -1.87 -9.88 -9.07
N THR A 23 -0.81 -10.69 -9.02
CA THR A 23 0.45 -10.38 -9.68
C THR A 23 0.52 -11.05 -11.06
N THR A 24 1.28 -10.46 -11.98
CA THR A 24 1.57 -11.03 -13.29
C THR A 24 2.08 -12.46 -13.16
N GLY A 25 3.06 -12.69 -12.27
CA GLY A 25 3.63 -14.04 -12.05
C GLY A 25 2.58 -15.06 -11.62
N SER A 26 1.66 -14.69 -10.70
CA SER A 26 0.61 -15.61 -10.24
C SER A 26 -0.41 -15.95 -11.32
N VAL A 27 -0.70 -15.02 -12.24
CA VAL A 27 -1.59 -15.25 -13.38
C VAL A 27 -0.95 -16.22 -14.36
N TYR A 28 0.29 -15.94 -14.78
CA TYR A 28 1.01 -16.80 -15.74
C TYR A 28 1.26 -18.19 -15.16
N GLN A 29 1.64 -18.30 -13.89
CA GLN A 29 1.81 -19.58 -13.22
C GLN A 29 0.51 -20.40 -13.21
N ALA A 30 -0.63 -19.78 -12.90
CA ALA A 30 -1.92 -20.47 -12.92
C ALA A 30 -2.26 -21.03 -14.31
N VAL A 31 -2.03 -20.26 -15.38
CA VAL A 31 -2.27 -20.71 -16.76
C VAL A 31 -1.30 -21.81 -17.17
N ILE A 32 -0.01 -21.69 -16.85
CA ILE A 32 1.00 -22.73 -17.13
C ILE A 32 0.64 -24.04 -16.39
N LEU A 33 0.22 -23.97 -15.14
CA LEU A 33 -0.18 -25.16 -14.38
C LEU A 33 -1.44 -25.82 -14.97
N LYS A 34 -2.43 -25.04 -15.44
CA LYS A 34 -3.60 -25.53 -16.14
C LYS A 34 -3.20 -26.25 -17.45
N GLU A 35 -2.32 -25.65 -18.25
CA GLU A 35 -1.79 -26.23 -19.47
C GLU A 35 -1.10 -27.58 -19.19
N ARG A 36 -0.22 -27.62 -18.18
CA ARG A 36 0.50 -28.85 -17.80
C ARG A 36 -0.41 -29.97 -17.29
N ARG A 37 -1.55 -29.65 -16.71
CA ARG A 37 -2.57 -30.63 -16.32
C ARG A 37 -3.47 -31.09 -17.47
N GLY A 38 -3.39 -30.45 -18.63
CA GLY A 38 -4.23 -30.73 -19.78
C GLY A 38 -5.62 -30.09 -19.75
N ASP A 39 -5.82 -29.06 -18.89
CA ASP A 39 -7.13 -28.39 -18.73
C ASP A 39 -7.59 -27.73 -20.05
N TYR A 40 -6.69 -27.47 -20.99
CA TYR A 40 -6.97 -26.87 -22.31
C TYR A 40 -7.09 -27.89 -23.45
N LEU A 41 -7.10 -29.18 -23.14
CA LEU A 41 -7.37 -30.27 -24.09
C LEU A 41 -6.49 -30.25 -25.36
N GLY A 42 -5.28 -29.72 -25.29
CA GLY A 42 -4.33 -29.62 -26.41
C GLY A 42 -4.43 -28.34 -27.25
N ASP A 43 -5.30 -27.41 -26.87
CA ASP A 43 -5.36 -26.08 -27.50
C ASP A 43 -4.08 -25.29 -27.30
N THR A 44 -3.74 -24.44 -28.26
CA THR A 44 -2.60 -23.51 -28.12
C THR A 44 -2.92 -22.44 -27.10
N VAL A 45 -2.15 -22.40 -26.00
CA VAL A 45 -2.31 -21.39 -24.96
C VAL A 45 -1.74 -20.06 -25.42
N GLN A 46 -2.55 -19.01 -25.32
CA GLN A 46 -2.23 -17.64 -25.77
C GLN A 46 -2.57 -16.63 -24.67
N VAL A 47 -2.06 -15.40 -24.80
CA VAL A 47 -2.44 -14.30 -23.90
C VAL A 47 -3.94 -14.06 -23.96
N ILE A 48 -4.49 -14.00 -25.17
CA ILE A 48 -5.92 -13.96 -25.43
C ILE A 48 -6.32 -15.32 -26.02
N PRO A 49 -7.23 -16.08 -25.40
CA PRO A 49 -8.07 -15.70 -24.26
C PRO A 49 -7.56 -16.18 -22.89
N HIS A 50 -6.50 -16.98 -22.79
CA HIS A 50 -6.19 -17.75 -21.58
C HIS A 50 -5.73 -16.89 -20.41
N ILE A 51 -4.76 -15.97 -20.63
CA ILE A 51 -4.29 -15.04 -19.61
C ILE A 51 -5.37 -14.01 -19.26
N THR A 52 -6.05 -13.45 -20.28
CA THR A 52 -7.11 -12.47 -20.04
C THR A 52 -8.30 -13.08 -19.31
N ASN A 53 -8.67 -14.33 -19.59
CA ASN A 53 -9.73 -15.03 -18.87
C ASN A 53 -9.35 -15.31 -17.40
N GLU A 54 -8.11 -15.65 -17.12
CA GLU A 54 -7.63 -15.82 -15.74
C GLU A 54 -7.71 -14.51 -14.95
N ILE A 55 -7.31 -13.39 -15.55
CA ILE A 55 -7.42 -12.05 -14.93
C ILE A 55 -8.90 -11.72 -14.67
N LYS A 56 -9.78 -11.86 -15.67
CA LYS A 56 -11.21 -11.60 -15.54
C LYS A 56 -11.86 -12.46 -14.47
N ALA A 57 -11.50 -13.74 -14.38
CA ALA A 57 -12.02 -14.65 -13.37
C ALA A 57 -11.64 -14.20 -11.95
N ARG A 58 -10.42 -13.67 -11.76
CA ARG A 58 -9.98 -13.17 -10.45
C ARG A 58 -10.73 -11.90 -10.03
N VAL A 59 -10.98 -10.96 -10.97
CA VAL A 59 -11.81 -9.77 -10.72
C VAL A 59 -13.24 -10.18 -10.37
N ARG A 60 -13.84 -11.08 -11.17
CA ARG A 60 -15.22 -11.52 -10.98
C ARG A 60 -15.45 -12.23 -9.65
N ARG A 61 -14.49 -13.05 -9.21
CA ARG A 61 -14.57 -13.79 -7.92
C ARG A 61 -14.87 -12.92 -6.71
N LEU A 62 -14.47 -11.65 -6.74
CA LEU A 62 -14.78 -10.71 -5.64
C LEU A 62 -16.23 -10.22 -5.73
N GLY A 63 -16.75 -10.02 -6.96
CA GLY A 63 -18.10 -9.56 -7.20
C GLY A 63 -19.18 -10.66 -7.11
N ASP A 64 -18.77 -11.94 -7.19
CA ASP A 64 -19.68 -13.08 -7.06
C ASP A 64 -20.10 -13.36 -5.60
N ARG A 65 -19.65 -12.54 -4.66
CA ARG A 65 -19.97 -12.67 -3.24
C ARG A 65 -21.24 -11.92 -2.90
N ASP A 66 -22.14 -12.54 -2.16
CA ASP A 66 -23.44 -11.99 -1.74
C ASP A 66 -23.33 -10.74 -0.84
N ASP A 67 -22.14 -10.51 -0.23
CA ASP A 67 -21.87 -9.40 0.69
C ASP A 67 -21.12 -8.22 0.05
N VAL A 68 -21.00 -8.21 -1.28
CA VAL A 68 -20.24 -7.19 -2.04
C VAL A 68 -21.15 -6.51 -3.06
N ASP A 69 -21.40 -5.22 -2.88
CA ASP A 69 -22.18 -4.38 -3.80
C ASP A 69 -21.30 -3.74 -4.89
N VAL A 70 -20.04 -3.41 -4.55
CA VAL A 70 -19.10 -2.72 -5.44
C VAL A 70 -17.71 -3.34 -5.31
N VAL A 71 -17.06 -3.60 -6.46
CA VAL A 71 -15.67 -4.02 -6.53
C VAL A 71 -14.82 -2.91 -7.10
N ILE A 72 -13.80 -2.48 -6.37
CA ILE A 72 -12.79 -1.54 -6.84
C ILE A 72 -11.57 -2.34 -7.27
N THR A 73 -11.24 -2.29 -8.56
CA THR A 73 -10.05 -2.95 -9.12
C THR A 73 -9.04 -1.90 -9.53
N GLU A 74 -7.86 -1.93 -8.91
CA GLU A 74 -6.73 -1.10 -9.30
C GLU A 74 -5.82 -1.89 -10.23
N VAL A 75 -5.42 -1.26 -11.34
CA VAL A 75 -4.44 -1.80 -12.29
C VAL A 75 -3.20 -0.94 -12.20
N GLY A 76 -2.14 -1.51 -11.66
CA GLY A 76 -0.86 -0.83 -11.47
C GLY A 76 -0.08 -0.64 -12.77
N GLY A 77 0.87 0.28 -12.73
CA GLY A 77 1.76 0.61 -13.84
C GLY A 77 1.24 1.76 -14.72
N THR A 78 2.10 2.20 -15.62
CA THR A 78 1.78 3.27 -16.56
C THR A 78 1.09 2.67 -17.79
N VAL A 79 0.05 3.34 -18.29
CA VAL A 79 -0.57 2.97 -19.58
C VAL A 79 0.47 3.14 -20.69
N GLY A 80 0.64 2.07 -21.47
CA GLY A 80 1.71 1.98 -22.50
C GLY A 80 2.86 1.04 -22.09
N ASP A 81 2.99 0.71 -20.82
CA ASP A 81 3.97 -0.28 -20.38
C ASP A 81 3.58 -1.69 -20.85
N ILE A 82 4.55 -2.45 -21.31
CA ILE A 82 4.35 -3.81 -21.86
C ILE A 82 3.69 -4.73 -20.82
N GLU A 83 4.08 -4.60 -19.55
CA GLU A 83 3.61 -5.43 -18.45
C GLU A 83 2.11 -5.23 -18.15
N SER A 84 1.57 -4.06 -18.45
CA SER A 84 0.16 -3.74 -18.17
C SER A 84 -0.79 -4.19 -19.28
N LEU A 85 -0.30 -4.42 -20.50
CA LEU A 85 -1.13 -4.73 -21.67
C LEU A 85 -2.11 -5.91 -21.46
N PRO A 86 -1.73 -7.07 -20.90
CA PRO A 86 -2.66 -8.17 -20.68
C PRO A 86 -3.78 -7.82 -19.70
N PHE A 87 -3.48 -6.96 -18.70
CA PHE A 87 -4.47 -6.50 -17.73
C PHE A 87 -5.43 -5.50 -18.35
N LEU A 88 -4.94 -4.54 -19.12
CA LEU A 88 -5.78 -3.55 -19.81
C LEU A 88 -6.69 -4.22 -20.83
N GLU A 89 -6.16 -5.21 -21.59
CA GLU A 89 -6.97 -6.00 -22.52
C GLU A 89 -8.04 -6.83 -21.77
N ALA A 90 -7.68 -7.42 -20.62
CA ALA A 90 -8.64 -8.14 -19.80
C ALA A 90 -9.75 -7.20 -19.27
N ILE A 91 -9.42 -5.99 -18.85
CA ILE A 91 -10.41 -4.98 -18.40
C ILE A 91 -11.31 -4.54 -19.56
N ARG A 92 -10.75 -4.34 -20.75
CA ARG A 92 -11.54 -4.02 -21.95
C ARG A 92 -12.59 -5.12 -22.23
N GLN A 93 -12.17 -6.38 -22.23
CA GLN A 93 -13.08 -7.53 -22.38
C GLN A 93 -14.06 -7.63 -21.23
N PHE A 94 -13.60 -7.44 -19.99
CA PHE A 94 -14.46 -7.51 -18.81
C PHE A 94 -15.60 -6.49 -18.85
N ARG A 95 -15.31 -5.25 -19.23
CA ARG A 95 -16.34 -4.20 -19.40
C ARG A 95 -17.40 -4.60 -20.45
N GLN A 96 -16.98 -5.29 -21.50
CA GLN A 96 -17.91 -5.83 -22.51
C GLN A 96 -18.74 -6.99 -21.95
N ASP A 97 -18.10 -7.92 -21.20
CA ASP A 97 -18.75 -9.10 -20.62
C ASP A 97 -19.85 -8.75 -19.62
N VAL A 98 -19.60 -7.75 -18.75
CA VAL A 98 -20.53 -7.36 -17.70
C VAL A 98 -21.46 -6.19 -18.10
N GLY A 99 -21.16 -5.54 -19.20
CA GLY A 99 -21.89 -4.38 -19.72
C GLY A 99 -21.36 -3.05 -19.17
N TRP A 100 -21.26 -2.07 -20.06
CA TRP A 100 -20.69 -0.74 -19.79
C TRP A 100 -21.37 0.02 -18.63
N LYS A 101 -22.65 -0.22 -18.40
CA LYS A 101 -23.41 0.41 -17.31
C LYS A 101 -23.07 -0.14 -15.92
N ASN A 102 -22.41 -1.29 -15.87
CA ASN A 102 -22.02 -1.95 -14.62
C ASN A 102 -20.56 -1.69 -14.26
N THR A 103 -19.89 -0.81 -15.00
CA THR A 103 -18.48 -0.46 -14.75
C THR A 103 -18.25 1.02 -14.94
N VAL A 104 -17.33 1.57 -14.15
CA VAL A 104 -16.76 2.92 -14.34
C VAL A 104 -15.26 2.79 -14.49
N LEU A 105 -14.71 3.34 -15.54
CA LEU A 105 -13.26 3.41 -15.76
C LEU A 105 -12.76 4.79 -15.33
N ILE A 106 -12.06 4.80 -14.20
CA ILE A 106 -11.39 5.99 -13.68
C ILE A 106 -9.93 5.93 -14.10
N HIS A 107 -9.47 6.93 -14.83
CA HIS A 107 -8.07 7.01 -15.25
C HIS A 107 -7.34 8.09 -14.48
N LEU A 108 -6.32 7.67 -13.73
CA LEU A 108 -5.45 8.59 -12.98
C LEU A 108 -4.34 9.10 -13.88
N THR A 109 -4.19 10.43 -13.98
CA THR A 109 -3.20 11.07 -14.83
C THR A 109 -2.43 12.16 -14.09
N LEU A 110 -1.33 12.62 -14.67
CA LEU A 110 -0.52 13.70 -14.14
C LEU A 110 -0.66 14.96 -14.99
N VAL A 111 -0.92 16.09 -14.33
CA VAL A 111 -0.89 17.45 -14.91
C VAL A 111 0.23 18.23 -14.22
N PRO A 112 1.48 18.11 -14.69
CA PRO A 112 2.61 18.76 -14.04
C PRO A 112 2.59 20.26 -14.26
N TYR A 113 3.09 21.00 -13.25
CA TYR A 113 3.42 22.41 -13.36
C TYR A 113 4.88 22.56 -13.80
N ILE A 114 5.13 23.32 -14.86
CA ILE A 114 6.47 23.59 -15.34
C ILE A 114 6.88 25.00 -14.86
N ALA A 115 7.66 25.06 -13.80
CA ALA A 115 8.06 26.34 -13.18
C ALA A 115 8.72 27.31 -14.16
N ALA A 116 9.58 26.84 -15.07
CA ALA A 116 10.23 27.65 -16.08
C ALA A 116 9.24 28.28 -17.10
N ALA A 117 8.08 27.66 -17.32
CA ALA A 117 7.04 28.15 -18.22
C ALA A 117 5.90 28.84 -17.49
N GLY A 118 5.82 28.73 -16.16
CA GLY A 118 4.76 29.29 -15.34
C GLY A 118 3.37 28.71 -15.61
N GLU A 119 3.29 27.46 -16.12
CA GLU A 119 2.02 26.89 -16.55
C GLU A 119 1.88 25.40 -16.28
N LEU A 120 0.61 24.95 -16.17
CA LEU A 120 0.23 23.55 -16.14
C LEU A 120 0.29 22.92 -17.54
N LYS A 121 0.89 21.75 -17.67
CA LYS A 121 1.00 21.01 -18.93
C LYS A 121 0.00 19.87 -18.99
N THR A 122 -0.95 19.96 -19.91
CA THR A 122 -1.98 18.93 -20.13
C THR A 122 -1.57 17.82 -21.12
N LYS A 123 -0.43 17.97 -21.79
CA LYS A 123 0.03 17.00 -22.78
C LYS A 123 0.27 15.59 -22.22
N PRO A 124 0.89 15.40 -21.05
CA PRO A 124 1.05 14.04 -20.48
C PRO A 124 -0.28 13.33 -20.30
N THR A 125 -1.29 14.01 -19.73
CA THR A 125 -2.66 13.50 -19.62
C THR A 125 -3.26 13.11 -20.96
N GLN A 126 -3.15 14.00 -21.97
CA GLN A 126 -3.70 13.73 -23.32
C GLN A 126 -3.03 12.51 -23.97
N HIS A 127 -1.72 12.33 -23.81
CA HIS A 127 -1.01 11.16 -24.33
C HIS A 127 -1.40 9.88 -23.63
N SER A 128 -1.45 9.89 -22.30
CA SER A 128 -1.86 8.72 -21.50
C SER A 128 -3.29 8.25 -21.85
N VAL A 129 -4.23 9.20 -21.99
CA VAL A 129 -5.61 8.87 -22.42
C VAL A 129 -5.63 8.34 -23.85
N ARG A 130 -4.85 8.92 -24.74
CA ARG A 130 -4.77 8.44 -26.14
C ARG A 130 -4.28 6.99 -26.20
N GLU A 131 -3.22 6.65 -25.50
CA GLU A 131 -2.71 5.27 -25.46
C GLU A 131 -3.74 4.31 -24.85
N LEU A 132 -4.49 4.73 -23.82
CA LEU A 132 -5.57 3.94 -23.26
C LEU A 132 -6.69 3.71 -24.31
N MET A 133 -7.03 4.74 -25.09
CA MET A 133 -8.03 4.64 -26.16
C MET A 133 -7.56 3.76 -27.33
N GLU A 134 -6.26 3.71 -27.62
CA GLU A 134 -5.69 2.81 -28.64
C GLU A 134 -5.87 1.33 -28.27
N ILE A 135 -5.97 1.01 -26.97
CA ILE A 135 -6.33 -0.33 -26.46
C ILE A 135 -7.85 -0.59 -26.54
N GLY A 136 -8.64 0.43 -26.83
CA GLY A 136 -10.11 0.37 -26.86
C GLY A 136 -10.79 0.65 -25.53
N LEU A 137 -10.10 1.35 -24.62
CA LEU A 137 -10.63 1.78 -23.33
C LEU A 137 -10.81 3.31 -23.32
N GLN A 138 -12.07 3.78 -23.30
CA GLN A 138 -12.41 5.17 -23.07
C GLN A 138 -12.61 5.39 -21.56
N PRO A 139 -11.88 6.29 -20.89
CA PRO A 139 -12.17 6.63 -19.50
C PRO A 139 -13.52 7.35 -19.36
N ASP A 140 -14.24 7.00 -18.30
CA ASP A 140 -15.48 7.66 -17.93
C ASP A 140 -15.17 8.90 -17.07
N ILE A 141 -14.17 8.78 -16.18
CA ILE A 141 -13.74 9.82 -15.27
C ILE A 141 -12.21 9.96 -15.35
N LEU A 142 -11.73 11.20 -15.35
CA LEU A 142 -10.30 11.51 -15.24
C LEU A 142 -10.01 12.10 -13.85
N VAL A 143 -9.08 11.50 -13.12
CA VAL A 143 -8.52 12.06 -11.90
C VAL A 143 -7.14 12.61 -12.21
N CYS A 144 -7.02 13.94 -12.21
CA CYS A 144 -5.82 14.66 -12.61
C CYS A 144 -4.99 15.03 -11.39
N ARG A 145 -3.92 14.28 -11.11
CA ARG A 145 -2.97 14.64 -10.07
C ARG A 145 -2.20 15.90 -10.48
N THR A 146 -2.07 16.84 -9.56
CA THR A 146 -1.40 18.12 -9.79
C THR A 146 -0.91 18.72 -8.48
N GLU A 147 0.20 19.47 -8.53
CA GLU A 147 0.70 20.24 -7.37
C GLU A 147 -0.06 21.56 -7.21
N TRP A 148 -0.62 22.10 -8.28
CA TRP A 148 -1.30 23.39 -8.33
C TRP A 148 -2.78 23.26 -8.63
N PRO A 149 -3.63 24.21 -8.19
CA PRO A 149 -5.04 24.21 -8.54
C PRO A 149 -5.26 24.06 -10.05
N LEU A 150 -6.22 23.26 -10.45
CA LEU A 150 -6.56 23.00 -11.85
C LEU A 150 -7.67 23.97 -12.31
N PRO A 151 -7.34 25.09 -13.00
CA PRO A 151 -8.33 26.08 -13.42
C PRO A 151 -9.40 25.45 -14.33
N GLU A 152 -10.59 26.02 -14.31
CA GLU A 152 -11.72 25.52 -15.12
C GLU A 152 -11.36 25.47 -16.62
N GLU A 153 -10.60 26.44 -17.11
CA GLU A 153 -10.14 26.47 -18.51
C GLU A 153 -9.28 25.24 -18.84
N VAL A 154 -8.37 24.86 -17.92
CA VAL A 154 -7.52 23.67 -18.06
C VAL A 154 -8.36 22.40 -17.99
N ARG A 155 -9.30 22.31 -17.06
CA ARG A 155 -10.28 21.19 -16.98
C ARG A 155 -11.07 21.05 -18.28
N ARG A 156 -11.57 22.15 -18.81
CA ARG A 156 -12.31 22.20 -20.09
C ARG A 156 -11.47 21.73 -21.27
N LYS A 157 -10.20 22.16 -21.30
CA LYS A 157 -9.21 21.71 -22.29
C LYS A 157 -8.96 20.20 -22.17
N VAL A 158 -8.69 19.69 -20.98
CA VAL A 158 -8.48 18.25 -20.73
C VAL A 158 -9.71 17.45 -21.16
N GLY A 159 -10.89 17.80 -20.70
CA GLY A 159 -12.13 17.12 -21.05
C GLY A 159 -12.34 17.04 -22.58
N ARG A 160 -12.14 18.16 -23.29
CA ARG A 160 -12.29 18.22 -24.75
C ARG A 160 -11.30 17.32 -25.49
N PHE A 161 -10.01 17.29 -25.08
CA PHE A 161 -9.00 16.48 -25.75
C PHE A 161 -9.07 15.00 -25.39
N CYS A 162 -9.61 14.67 -24.22
CA CYS A 162 -9.73 13.32 -23.73
C CYS A 162 -11.13 12.70 -23.92
N ASN A 163 -12.05 13.46 -24.56
CA ASN A 163 -13.44 13.03 -24.78
C ASN A 163 -14.16 12.64 -23.49
N VAL A 164 -14.00 13.46 -22.44
CA VAL A 164 -14.61 13.29 -21.12
C VAL A 164 -15.39 14.56 -20.77
N ASP A 165 -16.57 14.43 -20.15
CA ASP A 165 -17.33 15.58 -19.67
C ASP A 165 -16.49 16.37 -18.66
N ILE A 166 -16.61 17.71 -18.70
CA ILE A 166 -15.84 18.57 -17.76
C ILE A 166 -16.16 18.25 -16.30
N ARG A 167 -17.36 17.78 -16.00
CA ARG A 167 -17.78 17.37 -14.65
C ARG A 167 -17.09 16.09 -14.18
N ASP A 168 -16.57 15.29 -15.11
CA ASP A 168 -15.82 14.05 -14.87
C ASP A 168 -14.30 14.26 -14.92
N VAL A 169 -13.86 15.51 -15.02
CA VAL A 169 -12.43 15.88 -14.86
C VAL A 169 -12.22 16.37 -13.43
N ILE A 170 -11.69 15.50 -12.60
CA ILE A 170 -11.52 15.70 -11.15
C ILE A 170 -10.07 16.10 -10.85
N GLU A 171 -9.90 17.13 -10.06
CA GLU A 171 -8.58 17.53 -9.52
C GLU A 171 -8.19 16.64 -8.34
N SER A 172 -6.99 16.09 -8.38
CA SER A 172 -6.34 15.45 -7.23
C SER A 172 -5.07 16.22 -6.90
N ARG A 173 -5.23 17.31 -6.15
CA ARG A 173 -4.11 18.14 -5.74
C ARG A 173 -3.33 17.46 -4.63
N ASP A 174 -2.00 17.63 -4.63
CA ASP A 174 -1.15 17.18 -3.53
C ASP A 174 -1.56 17.92 -2.25
N MET A 175 -1.71 17.15 -1.16
CA MET A 175 -2.22 17.59 0.12
C MET A 175 -1.19 17.27 1.21
N ASP A 176 -1.26 17.96 2.33
CA ASP A 176 -0.39 17.73 3.49
C ASP A 176 -0.56 16.31 4.07
N THR A 177 -1.76 15.77 3.94
CA THR A 177 -2.07 14.38 4.30
C THR A 177 -2.97 13.72 3.27
N ILE A 178 -2.68 12.44 2.95
CA ILE A 178 -3.52 11.65 2.04
C ILE A 178 -4.96 11.48 2.55
N TYR A 179 -5.18 11.62 3.85
CA TYR A 179 -6.48 11.49 4.48
C TYR A 179 -7.43 12.67 4.15
N GLU A 180 -6.90 13.78 3.63
CA GLU A 180 -7.71 14.91 3.15
C GLU A 180 -8.27 14.66 1.73
N VAL A 181 -7.65 13.79 0.94
CA VAL A 181 -8.03 13.54 -0.46
C VAL A 181 -9.50 13.12 -0.62
N PRO A 182 -10.08 12.22 0.18
CA PRO A 182 -11.50 11.86 0.07
C PRO A 182 -12.45 13.06 0.28
N LEU A 183 -12.12 13.99 1.19
CA LEU A 183 -12.92 15.20 1.41
C LEU A 183 -12.88 16.11 0.17
N ARG A 184 -11.71 16.26 -0.45
CA ARG A 184 -11.55 17.03 -1.69
C ARG A 184 -12.27 16.40 -2.88
N PHE A 185 -12.32 15.08 -2.93
CA PHE A 185 -13.11 14.37 -3.95
C PHE A 185 -14.61 14.57 -3.74
N ARG A 186 -15.08 14.57 -2.48
CA ARG A 186 -16.48 14.88 -2.15
C ARG A 186 -16.85 16.31 -2.53
N GLU A 187 -16.01 17.30 -2.25
CA GLU A 187 -16.22 18.70 -2.67
C GLU A 187 -16.43 18.82 -4.20
N GLN A 188 -15.73 17.98 -4.97
CA GLN A 188 -15.85 17.91 -6.42
C GLN A 188 -16.92 16.95 -6.91
N ARG A 189 -17.66 16.29 -5.97
CA ARG A 189 -18.74 15.37 -6.26
C ARG A 189 -18.30 14.14 -7.07
N LEU A 190 -17.08 13.64 -6.88
CA LEU A 190 -16.58 12.43 -7.56
C LEU A 190 -17.46 11.22 -7.26
N ASP A 191 -17.86 11.04 -6.01
CA ASP A 191 -18.75 9.96 -5.57
C ASP A 191 -20.12 10.04 -6.24
N ASP A 192 -20.73 11.24 -6.35
CA ASP A 192 -21.98 11.43 -7.09
C ASP A 192 -21.82 11.04 -8.57
N ARG A 193 -20.68 11.40 -9.18
CA ARG A 193 -20.43 11.03 -10.58
C ARG A 193 -20.31 9.51 -10.76
N ILE A 194 -19.64 8.81 -9.83
CA ILE A 194 -19.55 7.35 -9.85
C ILE A 194 -20.95 6.72 -9.70
N ILE A 195 -21.73 7.23 -8.75
CA ILE A 195 -23.11 6.78 -8.50
C ILE A 195 -23.99 6.97 -9.75
N ASP A 196 -23.88 8.14 -10.42
CA ASP A 196 -24.60 8.43 -11.66
C ASP A 196 -24.21 7.47 -12.79
N HIS A 197 -22.91 7.24 -13.01
CA HIS A 197 -22.41 6.34 -14.06
C HIS A 197 -22.85 4.88 -13.84
N LEU A 198 -22.89 4.43 -12.58
CA LEU A 198 -23.31 3.06 -12.22
C LEU A 198 -24.82 2.95 -12.00
N ALA A 199 -25.57 4.05 -12.10
CA ALA A 199 -27.01 4.12 -11.80
C ALA A 199 -27.36 3.51 -10.43
N LEU A 200 -26.51 3.76 -9.43
CA LEU A 200 -26.73 3.30 -8.05
C LEU A 200 -27.69 4.23 -7.32
N SER A 201 -28.36 3.70 -6.32
CA SER A 201 -29.16 4.48 -5.36
C SER A 201 -28.54 4.33 -3.98
N THR A 202 -27.98 5.41 -3.48
CA THR A 202 -27.29 5.44 -2.17
C THR A 202 -27.77 6.62 -1.36
N PRO A 203 -27.77 6.54 -0.02
CA PRO A 203 -27.98 7.72 0.82
C PRO A 203 -26.79 8.67 0.68
N ASP A 204 -27.01 9.93 1.06
CA ASP A 204 -25.90 10.90 1.17
C ASP A 204 -24.80 10.39 2.13
N PRO A 205 -23.53 10.57 1.80
CA PRO A 205 -22.43 10.11 2.65
C PRO A 205 -22.33 10.98 3.91
N ASP A 206 -22.13 10.34 5.07
CA ASP A 206 -21.74 11.01 6.31
C ASP A 206 -20.22 10.90 6.47
N LEU A 207 -19.51 12.00 6.29
CA LEU A 207 -18.06 12.11 6.41
C LEU A 207 -17.61 12.74 7.73
N SER A 208 -18.50 13.01 8.68
CA SER A 208 -18.19 13.70 9.93
C SER A 208 -17.07 13.05 10.75
N ALA A 209 -17.04 11.71 10.80
CA ALA A 209 -15.97 10.96 11.45
C ALA A 209 -14.63 11.09 10.72
N TRP A 210 -14.67 11.19 9.40
CA TRP A 210 -13.48 11.38 8.56
C TRP A 210 -12.93 12.81 8.69
N GLU A 211 -13.80 13.82 8.68
CA GLU A 211 -13.45 15.21 8.91
C GLU A 211 -12.80 15.41 10.28
N THR A 212 -13.37 14.80 11.32
CA THR A 212 -12.79 14.80 12.68
C THR A 212 -11.40 14.18 12.71
N MET A 213 -11.18 13.08 11.97
CA MET A 213 -9.88 12.44 11.86
C MET A 213 -8.86 13.35 11.18
N VAL A 214 -9.22 13.96 10.07
CA VAL A 214 -8.35 14.90 9.34
C VAL A 214 -8.00 16.11 10.21
N GLU A 215 -8.97 16.64 10.97
CA GLU A 215 -8.74 17.76 11.89
C GLU A 215 -7.72 17.40 12.98
N ARG A 216 -7.81 16.20 13.57
CA ARG A 216 -6.82 15.71 14.56
C ARG A 216 -5.43 15.52 13.97
N ILE A 217 -5.33 15.13 12.69
CA ILE A 217 -4.02 15.04 12.02
C ILE A 217 -3.39 16.42 11.87
N LYS A 218 -4.18 17.42 11.49
CA LYS A 218 -3.70 18.78 11.22
C LYS A 218 -3.47 19.59 12.49
N HIS A 219 -4.31 19.38 13.50
CA HIS A 219 -4.35 20.15 14.74
C HIS A 219 -4.47 19.23 15.95
N PRO A 220 -3.43 18.43 16.27
CA PRO A 220 -3.44 17.55 17.44
C PRO A 220 -3.51 18.35 18.74
N GLY A 221 -4.42 17.97 19.65
CA GLY A 221 -4.71 18.72 20.88
C GLY A 221 -3.76 18.44 22.03
N SER A 222 -3.04 17.28 22.03
CA SER A 222 -2.29 16.81 23.19
C SER A 222 -0.75 16.87 23.03
N GLY A 223 -0.26 17.68 22.07
CA GLY A 223 1.18 17.90 21.89
C GLY A 223 1.84 16.95 20.88
N GLU A 224 3.15 16.78 21.01
CA GLU A 224 3.99 16.00 20.08
C GLU A 224 4.71 14.87 20.82
N VAL A 225 4.80 13.70 20.18
CA VAL A 225 5.58 12.55 20.61
C VAL A 225 6.64 12.26 19.55
N ARG A 226 7.88 12.13 19.97
CA ARG A 226 9.02 11.86 19.10
C ARG A 226 9.39 10.39 19.12
N VAL A 227 9.27 9.71 17.96
CA VAL A 227 9.53 8.27 17.82
C VAL A 227 10.75 8.05 16.92
N GLY A 228 11.78 7.41 17.48
CA GLY A 228 12.91 6.92 16.70
C GLY A 228 12.59 5.56 16.07
N VAL A 229 12.77 5.43 14.75
CA VAL A 229 12.66 4.13 14.07
C VAL A 229 14.06 3.66 13.66
N VAL A 230 14.59 2.68 14.41
CA VAL A 230 15.93 2.14 14.19
C VAL A 230 15.86 0.97 13.21
N GLY A 231 16.29 1.18 11.97
CA GLY A 231 16.10 0.22 10.89
C GLY A 231 17.31 0.07 9.95
N LYS A 232 17.23 -0.92 9.06
CA LYS A 232 18.24 -1.21 8.03
C LYS A 232 18.00 -0.45 6.71
N TYR A 233 16.73 -0.10 6.41
CA TYR A 233 16.31 0.44 5.11
C TYR A 233 15.86 1.91 5.23
N THR A 234 16.51 2.66 6.13
CA THR A 234 16.12 4.04 6.46
C THR A 234 16.30 5.04 5.32
N SER A 235 17.13 4.69 4.32
CA SER A 235 17.27 5.47 3.07
C SER A 235 16.13 5.28 2.07
N LEU A 236 15.32 4.23 2.23
CA LEU A 236 14.18 3.90 1.38
C LEU A 236 12.89 4.04 2.21
N VAL A 237 12.37 5.25 2.31
CA VAL A 237 11.20 5.58 3.16
C VAL A 237 9.99 4.68 2.86
N ASP A 238 9.79 4.30 1.59
CA ASP A 238 8.70 3.42 1.19
C ASP A 238 8.77 2.02 1.81
N SER A 239 9.96 1.53 2.18
CA SER A 239 10.12 0.23 2.84
C SER A 239 9.40 0.14 4.19
N TYR A 240 9.17 1.28 4.84
CA TYR A 240 8.54 1.37 6.15
C TYR A 240 7.22 2.14 6.14
N LYS A 241 6.62 2.35 4.95
CA LYS A 241 5.40 3.14 4.79
C LYS A 241 4.27 2.67 5.73
N SER A 242 4.04 1.37 5.85
CA SER A 242 3.00 0.82 6.73
C SER A 242 3.27 1.09 8.22
N ILE A 243 4.52 1.14 8.64
CA ILE A 243 4.92 1.50 10.01
C ILE A 243 4.66 2.98 10.25
N GLN A 244 5.04 3.83 9.30
CA GLN A 244 4.75 5.26 9.34
C GLN A 244 3.26 5.51 9.52
N GLU A 245 2.42 4.91 8.67
CA GLU A 245 0.97 5.05 8.76
C GLU A 245 0.40 4.51 10.09
N ALA A 246 0.93 3.38 10.59
CA ALA A 246 0.50 2.84 11.87
C ALA A 246 0.82 3.77 13.05
N LEU A 247 1.99 4.42 13.04
CA LEU A 247 2.37 5.41 14.04
C LEU A 247 1.49 6.66 13.95
N ILE A 248 1.19 7.15 12.74
CA ILE A 248 0.25 8.26 12.52
C ILE A 248 -1.13 7.90 13.06
N HIS A 249 -1.64 6.69 12.77
CA HIS A 249 -2.93 6.22 13.31
C HIS A 249 -2.93 6.15 14.83
N GLY A 250 -1.81 5.73 15.43
CA GLY A 250 -1.61 5.78 16.88
C GLY A 250 -1.71 7.19 17.43
N GLY A 251 -1.09 8.15 16.75
CA GLY A 251 -1.17 9.58 17.07
C GLY A 251 -2.61 10.11 17.00
N ILE A 252 -3.33 9.82 15.92
CA ILE A 252 -4.74 10.23 15.74
C ILE A 252 -5.62 9.71 16.89
N ALA A 253 -5.42 8.44 17.27
CA ALA A 253 -6.20 7.82 18.33
C ALA A 253 -5.95 8.43 19.71
N ASN A 254 -4.75 8.97 19.93
CA ASN A 254 -4.32 9.60 21.19
C ASN A 254 -4.32 11.14 21.13
N ASP A 255 -4.74 11.71 20.01
CA ASP A 255 -4.77 13.17 19.78
C ASP A 255 -3.41 13.85 19.95
N VAL A 256 -2.32 13.21 19.48
CA VAL A 256 -0.94 13.71 19.52
C VAL A 256 -0.33 13.74 18.12
N ALA A 257 0.54 14.71 17.86
CA ALA A 257 1.42 14.68 16.71
C ALA A 257 2.49 13.60 16.90
N VAL A 258 2.75 12.79 15.88
CA VAL A 258 3.87 11.82 15.92
C VAL A 258 4.95 12.27 14.96
N ARG A 259 6.09 12.66 15.52
CA ARG A 259 7.28 12.95 14.76
C ARG A 259 8.15 11.70 14.65
N ILE A 260 8.40 11.25 13.43
CA ILE A 260 9.15 10.03 13.15
C ILE A 260 10.53 10.40 12.60
N ASP A 261 11.59 9.96 13.28
CA ASP A 261 12.96 10.08 12.80
C ASP A 261 13.51 8.68 12.45
N TRP A 262 14.08 8.56 11.25
CA TRP A 262 14.64 7.30 10.74
C TRP A 262 16.11 7.19 11.08
N LEU A 263 16.48 6.20 11.87
CA LEU A 263 17.82 5.99 12.39
C LEU A 263 18.44 4.73 11.80
N SER A 264 19.66 4.84 11.27
CA SER A 264 20.39 3.69 10.76
C SER A 264 20.92 2.85 11.92
N SER A 265 20.60 1.55 11.95
CA SER A 265 21.12 0.62 12.93
C SER A 265 22.66 0.46 12.82
N GLU A 266 23.22 0.57 11.62
CA GLU A 266 24.68 0.54 11.40
C GLU A 266 25.38 1.79 11.95
N ALA A 267 24.71 2.94 11.90
CA ALA A 267 25.24 4.15 12.51
C ALA A 267 25.27 4.04 14.03
N ILE A 268 24.27 3.43 14.65
CA ILE A 268 24.25 3.18 16.10
C ILE A 268 25.34 2.20 16.49
N ASP A 269 25.54 1.13 15.74
CA ASP A 269 26.60 0.15 15.94
C ASP A 269 27.99 0.81 15.96
N SER A 270 28.24 1.77 15.08
CA SER A 270 29.53 2.45 14.94
C SER A 270 29.71 3.67 15.84
N GLN A 271 28.65 4.40 16.18
CA GLN A 271 28.68 5.71 16.86
C GLN A 271 28.13 5.65 18.30
N GLY A 272 27.48 4.55 18.68
CA GLY A 272 26.86 4.36 19.98
C GLY A 272 25.41 4.88 20.08
N THR A 273 24.84 4.69 21.27
CA THR A 273 23.42 4.88 21.55
C THR A 273 23.02 6.30 21.97
N SER A 274 23.94 7.24 22.08
CA SER A 274 23.65 8.62 22.49
C SER A 274 22.67 9.35 21.56
N THR A 275 22.57 8.93 20.32
CA THR A 275 21.58 9.45 19.35
C THR A 275 20.14 9.11 19.73
N LEU A 276 19.92 8.21 20.70
CA LEU A 276 18.60 7.78 21.15
C LEU A 276 18.00 8.67 22.25
N GLU A 277 18.79 9.50 22.91
CA GLU A 277 18.36 10.37 24.01
C GLU A 277 17.14 11.26 23.71
N PRO A 278 16.97 11.80 22.48
CA PRO A 278 15.87 12.74 22.22
C PRO A 278 14.49 12.08 22.01
N TYR A 279 14.36 10.77 22.05
CA TYR A 279 13.13 10.08 21.69
C TYR A 279 12.30 9.65 22.89
N ASP A 280 10.98 9.90 22.81
CA ASP A 280 10.00 9.48 23.80
C ASP A 280 9.72 7.97 23.72
N ALA A 281 9.91 7.39 22.53
CA ALA A 281 9.79 5.97 22.27
C ALA A 281 10.64 5.55 21.06
N VAL A 282 11.00 4.27 20.98
CA VAL A 282 11.73 3.73 19.84
C VAL A 282 11.07 2.47 19.31
N LEU A 283 11.01 2.35 17.97
CA LEU A 283 10.54 1.17 17.27
C LEU A 283 11.67 0.56 16.45
N ILE A 284 11.84 -0.76 16.53
CA ILE A 284 12.73 -1.51 15.64
C ILE A 284 11.88 -2.37 14.72
N PRO A 285 11.88 -2.11 13.39
CA PRO A 285 11.08 -2.82 12.41
C PRO A 285 11.67 -4.17 12.02
N GLY A 286 10.97 -4.86 11.13
CA GLY A 286 11.46 -6.05 10.43
C GLY A 286 12.64 -5.76 9.51
N GLY A 287 13.44 -6.79 9.23
CA GLY A 287 14.56 -6.75 8.31
C GLY A 287 15.16 -8.13 8.11
N PHE A 288 16.13 -8.26 7.20
CA PHE A 288 16.80 -9.51 6.87
C PHE A 288 18.32 -9.37 6.95
N GLY A 289 19.00 -10.50 7.24
CA GLY A 289 20.45 -10.59 7.27
C GLY A 289 21.10 -9.96 8.51
N GLN A 290 22.38 -10.17 8.67
CA GLN A 290 23.14 -9.83 9.88
C GLN A 290 23.50 -8.34 10.03
N ARG A 291 23.57 -7.60 8.92
CA ARG A 291 24.00 -6.19 8.90
C ARG A 291 23.20 -5.34 9.89
N GLY A 292 23.89 -4.62 10.80
CA GLY A 292 23.29 -3.70 11.78
C GLY A 292 22.47 -4.37 12.89
N VAL A 293 22.57 -5.69 13.08
CA VAL A 293 21.85 -6.41 14.15
C VAL A 293 22.39 -6.02 15.53
N GLU A 294 23.71 -5.91 15.70
CA GLU A 294 24.29 -5.53 16.99
C GLU A 294 23.87 -4.11 17.39
N GLY A 295 23.83 -3.16 16.46
CA GLY A 295 23.29 -1.84 16.74
C GLY A 295 21.82 -1.85 17.17
N MET A 296 21.01 -2.80 16.66
CA MET A 296 19.63 -2.99 17.15
C MET A 296 19.62 -3.62 18.55
N VAL A 297 20.47 -4.58 18.83
CA VAL A 297 20.61 -5.20 20.18
C VAL A 297 21.07 -4.15 21.20
N ASP A 298 22.07 -3.33 20.86
CA ASP A 298 22.53 -2.22 21.70
C ASP A 298 21.45 -1.16 21.92
N THR A 299 20.64 -0.88 20.89
CA THR A 299 19.46 -0.02 21.04
C THR A 299 18.52 -0.58 22.08
N VAL A 300 18.15 -1.86 22.00
CA VAL A 300 17.24 -2.49 22.99
C VAL A 300 17.81 -2.42 24.39
N ARG A 301 19.12 -2.70 24.57
CA ARG A 301 19.78 -2.59 25.87
C ARG A 301 19.64 -1.17 26.43
N TYR A 302 20.00 -0.17 25.66
CA TYR A 302 19.89 1.23 26.08
C TYR A 302 18.46 1.58 26.52
N LEU A 303 17.48 1.24 25.70
CA LEU A 303 16.07 1.57 26.00
C LEU A 303 15.57 0.89 27.26
N ARG A 304 15.93 -0.38 27.48
CA ARG A 304 15.60 -1.13 28.69
C ARG A 304 16.26 -0.48 29.93
N GLU A 305 17.53 -0.12 29.84
CA GLU A 305 18.27 0.48 30.95
C GLU A 305 17.80 1.90 31.27
N GLN A 306 17.39 2.66 30.29
CA GLN A 306 16.87 4.02 30.47
C GLN A 306 15.35 4.07 30.72
N GLY A 307 14.62 2.95 30.63
CA GLY A 307 13.18 2.89 30.80
C GLY A 307 12.39 3.58 29.67
N VAL A 308 12.95 3.68 28.48
CA VAL A 308 12.30 4.26 27.30
C VAL A 308 11.36 3.23 26.66
N PRO A 309 10.11 3.57 26.34
CA PRO A 309 9.18 2.67 25.65
C PRO A 309 9.75 2.11 24.34
N PHE A 310 9.61 0.80 24.15
CA PHE A 310 10.16 0.08 23.01
C PHE A 310 9.11 -0.84 22.37
N LEU A 311 9.13 -0.88 21.03
CA LEU A 311 8.38 -1.85 20.23
C LEU A 311 9.28 -2.53 19.20
N GLY A 312 9.44 -3.85 19.30
CA GLY A 312 10.15 -4.67 18.32
C GLY A 312 9.19 -5.44 17.41
N ILE A 313 9.33 -5.29 16.10
CA ILE A 313 8.53 -6.00 15.10
C ILE A 313 9.42 -6.97 14.34
N CYS A 314 9.06 -8.27 14.27
CA CYS A 314 9.80 -9.31 13.55
C CYS A 314 11.28 -9.34 14.00
N LEU A 315 12.21 -8.85 13.19
CA LEU A 315 13.63 -8.75 13.57
C LEU A 315 13.84 -7.95 14.86
N GLY A 316 13.11 -6.86 15.06
CA GLY A 316 13.17 -6.07 16.28
C GLY A 316 12.79 -6.86 17.55
N LEU A 317 11.78 -7.75 17.44
CA LEU A 317 11.45 -8.70 18.53
C LEU A 317 12.57 -9.71 18.73
N GLN A 318 13.18 -10.21 17.64
CA GLN A 318 14.31 -11.15 17.74
C GLN A 318 15.51 -10.50 18.43
N CYS A 319 15.86 -9.26 18.07
CA CYS A 319 16.92 -8.50 18.75
C CYS A 319 16.61 -8.30 20.24
N ALA A 320 15.34 -8.06 20.61
CA ALA A 320 14.96 -7.93 22.01
C ALA A 320 15.14 -9.25 22.79
N ILE A 321 14.83 -10.38 22.17
CA ILE A 321 15.05 -11.72 22.80
C ILE A 321 16.55 -11.98 22.94
N ILE A 322 17.36 -11.66 21.93
CA ILE A 322 18.81 -11.81 21.98
C ILE A 322 19.40 -10.95 23.10
N GLU A 323 19.02 -9.68 23.18
CA GLU A 323 19.46 -8.76 24.23
C GLU A 323 19.10 -9.29 25.63
N LEU A 324 17.83 -9.63 25.84
CA LEU A 324 17.34 -10.16 27.10
C LEU A 324 18.11 -11.43 27.52
N SER A 325 18.35 -12.32 26.56
CA SER A 325 19.06 -13.57 26.80
C SER A 325 20.52 -13.34 27.20
N ARG A 326 21.21 -12.44 26.49
CA ARG A 326 22.61 -12.11 26.77
C ARG A 326 22.80 -11.37 28.10
N ASN A 327 22.03 -10.30 28.30
CA ASN A 327 22.32 -9.30 29.33
C ASN A 327 21.47 -9.46 30.60
N VAL A 328 20.31 -10.13 30.54
CA VAL A 328 19.44 -10.35 31.70
C VAL A 328 19.50 -11.81 32.15
N CYS A 329 19.44 -12.75 31.22
CA CYS A 329 19.48 -14.19 31.56
C CYS A 329 20.89 -14.75 31.68
N GLY A 330 21.94 -14.00 31.31
CA GLY A 330 23.34 -14.42 31.41
C GLY A 330 23.74 -15.54 30.44
N LEU A 331 23.01 -15.69 29.33
CA LEU A 331 23.32 -16.65 28.26
C LEU A 331 24.37 -16.05 27.32
N GLU A 332 25.63 -16.13 27.68
CA GLU A 332 26.70 -15.57 26.89
C GLU A 332 26.72 -16.14 25.47
N GLY A 333 26.81 -15.26 24.46
CA GLY A 333 26.78 -15.65 23.05
C GLY A 333 25.42 -16.06 22.50
N ALA A 334 24.30 -15.84 23.24
CA ALA A 334 22.96 -16.13 22.73
C ALA A 334 22.68 -15.33 21.44
N ASP A 335 22.19 -16.00 20.41
CA ASP A 335 21.94 -15.39 19.11
C ASP A 335 20.85 -16.13 18.31
N SER A 336 20.60 -15.62 17.10
CA SER A 336 19.82 -16.30 16.07
C SER A 336 20.72 -17.28 15.29
N SER A 337 20.25 -18.49 15.05
CA SER A 337 20.94 -19.43 14.16
C SER A 337 21.00 -18.96 12.69
N GLU A 338 20.28 -17.89 12.32
CA GLU A 338 20.43 -17.23 11.02
C GLU A 338 21.69 -16.38 10.94
N PHE A 339 22.07 -15.72 12.06
CA PHE A 339 23.19 -14.78 12.10
C PHE A 339 24.48 -15.47 12.56
N GLU A 340 24.37 -16.34 13.58
CA GLU A 340 25.48 -17.12 14.13
C GLU A 340 25.05 -18.60 14.20
N PRO A 341 25.32 -19.40 13.16
CA PRO A 341 24.90 -20.80 13.12
C PRO A 341 25.47 -21.67 14.25
N ASP A 342 26.64 -21.32 14.77
CA ASP A 342 27.37 -22.06 15.80
C ASP A 342 27.17 -21.48 17.21
N THR A 343 26.15 -20.62 17.40
CA THR A 343 25.87 -20.02 18.71
C THR A 343 25.61 -21.10 19.77
N PRO A 344 26.22 -20.96 20.98
CA PRO A 344 25.97 -21.90 22.07
C PRO A 344 24.53 -21.86 22.58
N HIS A 345 23.81 -20.76 22.35
CA HIS A 345 22.46 -20.54 22.78
C HIS A 345 21.57 -20.00 21.63
N PRO A 346 21.07 -20.88 20.73
CA PRO A 346 20.22 -20.47 19.59
C PRO A 346 18.80 -20.11 20.07
N VAL A 347 18.66 -18.87 20.61
CA VAL A 347 17.37 -18.38 21.16
C VAL A 347 16.35 -18.04 20.08
N ILE A 348 16.83 -17.86 18.83
CA ILE A 348 16.01 -17.73 17.63
C ILE A 348 16.48 -18.79 16.63
N SER A 349 15.57 -19.63 16.15
CA SER A 349 15.89 -20.68 15.18
C SER A 349 14.70 -21.00 14.28
N LEU A 350 14.95 -21.67 13.15
CA LEU A 350 13.90 -22.21 12.30
C LEU A 350 13.14 -23.33 13.02
N LEU A 351 11.84 -23.34 12.89
CA LEU A 351 11.00 -24.45 13.34
C LEU A 351 11.32 -25.72 12.53
N ASP A 352 11.30 -26.89 13.17
CA ASP A 352 11.55 -28.18 12.51
C ASP A 352 10.65 -28.41 11.30
N SER A 353 9.41 -27.93 11.35
CA SER A 353 8.45 -27.98 10.23
C SER A 353 8.87 -27.12 9.03
N GLN A 354 9.67 -26.09 9.24
CA GLN A 354 10.15 -25.17 8.21
C GLN A 354 11.46 -25.62 7.56
N MET A 355 12.26 -26.43 8.25
CA MET A 355 13.51 -26.96 7.69
C MET A 355 13.30 -27.83 6.44
N LYS A 356 12.10 -28.41 6.28
CA LYS A 356 11.73 -29.31 5.15
C LYS A 356 11.04 -28.57 3.99
N VAL A 357 10.84 -27.27 4.09
CA VAL A 357 10.16 -26.49 3.05
C VAL A 357 11.08 -26.26 1.85
N THR A 358 10.74 -26.82 0.70
CA THR A 358 11.49 -26.68 -0.56
C THR A 358 11.04 -25.44 -1.37
N MET A 359 9.75 -25.12 -1.34
CA MET A 359 9.18 -23.96 -2.01
C MET A 359 9.00 -22.83 -0.98
N LYS A 360 9.96 -21.91 -0.93
CA LYS A 360 10.01 -20.90 0.12
C LYS A 360 8.93 -19.81 0.02
N GLY A 361 8.32 -19.63 -1.16
CA GLY A 361 7.36 -18.54 -1.39
C GLY A 361 8.01 -17.16 -1.43
N GLY A 362 7.18 -16.13 -1.63
CA GLY A 362 7.60 -14.70 -1.64
C GLY A 362 7.29 -13.95 -0.37
N THR A 363 6.90 -14.65 0.71
CA THR A 363 6.52 -14.04 2.00
C THR A 363 7.56 -14.31 3.07
N MET A 364 7.49 -13.56 4.17
CA MET A 364 8.33 -13.80 5.37
C MET A 364 7.99 -15.10 6.09
N ARG A 365 6.86 -15.71 5.77
CA ARG A 365 6.41 -16.99 6.31
C ARG A 365 6.74 -18.08 5.28
N LEU A 366 7.77 -18.87 5.53
CA LEU A 366 8.21 -19.92 4.62
C LEU A 366 7.05 -20.89 4.27
N GLY A 367 6.85 -21.11 2.97
CA GLY A 367 5.81 -21.98 2.45
C GLY A 367 4.40 -21.37 2.44
N ALA A 368 4.22 -20.10 2.77
CA ALA A 368 2.96 -19.39 2.58
C ALA A 368 2.91 -18.72 1.20
N TYR A 369 1.76 -18.78 0.56
CA TYR A 369 1.49 -18.24 -0.76
C TYR A 369 0.30 -17.28 -0.68
#